data_a31d1c95e16d56dd0085111f29c59cdb
#
_entry.id   a31d1c95e16d56dd0085111f29c59cdb
#
_cell.length_a   1.000
_cell.length_b   1.000
_cell.length_c   1.000
_cell.angle_alpha   90.00
_cell.angle_beta   90.00
_cell.angle_gamma   90.00
#
_symmetry.space_group_name_H-M   'P 1'
#
loop_
_entity.id
_entity.type
_entity.pdbx_description
1 polymer ?
#
loop_
_entity_poly.entity_id
_entity_poly.type
_entity_poly.pdbx_seq_one_letter_code
_entity_poly.pdbx_strand_id
1 'polypeptide(L)'
;ISKAFRQGYTVDKIHELTKIDRWFLEKLYGIVTLAEEMEEFDKLEDLSPALLAEAKLRGFSDFQVARAVLKPDATSMESAANQVRAMRKELGILPVVKRIDTLAAEYPAHTNYLYLTYSGDRHDVAYENDKRSVVVLGSGAYRIGSSVEFDWCGVNALATIRKEGYRSVMINYNPETVSTDYDISDRLYFDELTFERVMDILELENPHGVIVSTGGQIPNNLAVRLDEQDRKSVV
;
A
#
# COMPACT_ATOMS: atom_id res chain seq x y z
N ILE A 1 20.95 -3.61 10.55
CA ILE A 1 21.70 -3.42 9.30
C ILE A 1 21.69 -1.95 8.91
N SER A 2 20.53 -1.29 8.71
CA SER A 2 20.45 0.14 8.31
C SER A 2 21.26 1.06 9.24
N LYS A 3 21.18 0.84 10.57
CA LYS A 3 21.99 1.60 11.52
C LYS A 3 23.50 1.38 11.33
N ALA A 4 23.92 0.18 10.94
CA ALA A 4 25.34 -0.12 10.67
C ALA A 4 25.83 0.62 9.42
N PHE A 5 25.02 0.67 8.35
CA PHE A 5 25.34 1.47 7.16
C PHE A 5 25.49 2.95 7.50
N ARG A 6 24.56 3.53 8.25
CA ARG A 6 24.66 4.92 8.74
C ARG A 6 25.88 5.19 9.64
N GLN A 7 26.44 4.15 10.24
CA GLN A 7 27.69 4.22 11.01
C GLN A 7 28.94 3.97 10.16
N GLY A 8 28.82 3.86 8.82
CA GLY A 8 29.93 3.68 7.90
C GLY A 8 30.41 2.24 7.73
N TYR A 9 29.65 1.24 8.21
CA TYR A 9 29.99 -0.15 7.92
C TYR A 9 29.75 -0.45 6.44
N THR A 10 30.73 -1.11 5.81
CA THR A 10 30.64 -1.53 4.40
C THR A 10 29.76 -2.79 4.26
N VAL A 11 29.26 -3.01 3.04
CA VAL A 11 28.53 -4.24 2.68
C VAL A 11 29.36 -5.48 3.01
N ASP A 12 30.65 -5.46 2.67
CA ASP A 12 31.55 -6.59 2.95
C ASP A 12 31.70 -6.87 4.45
N LYS A 13 31.84 -5.80 5.27
CA LYS A 13 31.95 -5.98 6.72
C LYS A 13 30.67 -6.54 7.33
N ILE A 14 29.51 -6.07 6.87
CA ILE A 14 28.23 -6.60 7.34
C ILE A 14 28.03 -8.05 6.87
N HIS A 15 28.41 -8.37 5.63
CA HIS A 15 28.40 -9.75 5.15
C HIS A 15 29.29 -10.66 6.00
N GLU A 16 30.52 -10.24 6.30
CA GLU A 16 31.45 -10.99 7.15
C GLU A 16 30.82 -11.34 8.52
N LEU A 17 30.14 -10.37 9.13
CA LEU A 17 29.55 -10.52 10.46
C LEU A 17 28.23 -11.32 10.48
N THR A 18 27.41 -11.17 9.44
CA THR A 18 26.03 -11.69 9.43
C THR A 18 25.82 -12.88 8.52
N LYS A 19 26.70 -13.08 7.55
CA LYS A 19 26.58 -14.06 6.45
C LYS A 19 25.37 -13.80 5.52
N ILE A 20 24.70 -12.66 5.63
CA ILE A 20 23.67 -12.25 4.68
C ILE A 20 24.33 -12.03 3.33
N ASP A 21 23.72 -12.55 2.27
CA ASP A 21 24.25 -12.39 0.92
C ASP A 21 24.38 -10.91 0.54
N ARG A 22 25.48 -10.59 -0.17
CA ARG A 22 25.81 -9.22 -0.57
C ARG A 22 24.72 -8.58 -1.43
N TRP A 23 24.06 -9.34 -2.27
CA TRP A 23 22.99 -8.82 -3.11
C TRP A 23 21.87 -8.16 -2.28
N PHE A 24 21.43 -8.80 -1.17
CA PHE A 24 20.45 -8.21 -0.26
C PHE A 24 21.01 -6.99 0.47
N LEU A 25 22.28 -7.06 0.90
CA LEU A 25 22.93 -5.95 1.58
C LEU A 25 23.08 -4.72 0.68
N GLU A 26 23.41 -4.90 -0.59
CA GLU A 26 23.47 -3.82 -1.58
C GLU A 26 22.09 -3.16 -1.78
N LYS A 27 21.01 -3.94 -1.84
CA LYS A 27 19.64 -3.40 -1.92
C LYS A 27 19.29 -2.57 -0.68
N LEU A 28 19.62 -3.07 0.49
CA LEU A 28 19.40 -2.34 1.76
C LEU A 28 20.30 -1.08 1.86
N TYR A 29 21.54 -1.17 1.38
CA TYR A 29 22.43 -0.02 1.30
C TYR A 29 21.84 1.08 0.41
N GLY A 30 21.37 0.73 -0.79
CA GLY A 30 20.72 1.69 -1.69
C GLY A 30 19.49 2.37 -1.10
N ILE A 31 18.69 1.66 -0.26
CA ILE A 31 17.57 2.27 0.48
C ILE A 31 18.08 3.26 1.52
N VAL A 32 19.14 2.92 2.27
CA VAL A 32 19.71 3.82 3.28
C VAL A 32 20.29 5.06 2.63
N THR A 33 21.08 4.91 1.56
CA THR A 33 21.67 6.04 0.82
C THR A 33 20.61 6.99 0.29
N LEU A 34 19.52 6.45 -0.29
CA LEU A 34 18.42 7.27 -0.79
C LEU A 34 17.70 8.02 0.34
N ALA A 35 17.54 7.36 1.50
CA ALA A 35 16.98 8.03 2.68
C ALA A 35 17.86 9.19 3.15
N GLU A 36 19.18 8.98 3.22
CA GLU A 36 20.16 10.02 3.58
C GLU A 36 20.15 11.18 2.59
N GLU A 37 20.07 10.91 1.29
CA GLU A 37 19.94 11.94 0.27
C GLU A 37 18.67 12.80 0.46
N MET A 38 17.52 12.16 0.77
CA MET A 38 16.29 12.91 1.06
C MET A 38 16.38 13.70 2.38
N GLU A 39 17.12 13.24 3.36
CA GLU A 39 17.33 13.91 4.65
C GLU A 39 18.16 15.22 4.54
N GLU A 40 18.84 15.44 3.41
CA GLU A 40 19.57 16.70 3.12
C GLU A 40 18.60 17.86 2.80
N PHE A 41 17.35 17.60 2.47
CA PHE A 41 16.34 18.58 2.18
C PHE A 41 15.50 18.91 3.42
N ASP A 42 14.98 20.14 3.47
CA ASP A 42 14.06 20.61 4.52
C ASP A 42 12.69 21.04 3.96
N LYS A 43 12.53 21.03 2.63
CA LYS A 43 11.29 21.40 1.94
C LYS A 43 11.02 20.45 0.78
N LEU A 44 9.73 20.18 0.54
CA LEU A 44 9.32 19.30 -0.56
C LEU A 44 9.61 19.93 -1.93
N GLU A 45 9.53 21.25 -2.06
CA GLU A 45 9.76 21.98 -3.30
C GLU A 45 11.22 21.84 -3.80
N ASP A 46 12.15 21.57 -2.89
CA ASP A 46 13.56 21.38 -3.23
C ASP A 46 13.84 19.94 -3.70
N LEU A 47 12.89 19.00 -3.46
CA LEU A 47 13.03 17.60 -3.87
C LEU A 47 12.75 17.49 -5.38
N SER A 48 13.72 16.99 -6.14
CA SER A 48 13.51 16.81 -7.58
C SER A 48 12.42 15.75 -7.85
N PRO A 49 11.60 15.91 -8.93
CA PRO A 49 10.64 14.90 -9.34
C PRO A 49 11.27 13.52 -9.55
N ALA A 50 12.51 13.47 -10.06
CA ALA A 50 13.24 12.23 -10.28
C ALA A 50 13.57 11.52 -8.97
N LEU A 51 14.01 12.27 -7.95
CA LEU A 51 14.33 11.71 -6.64
C LEU A 51 13.08 11.19 -5.93
N LEU A 52 11.95 11.93 -6.02
CA LEU A 52 10.68 11.46 -5.47
C LEU A 52 10.19 10.20 -6.19
N ALA A 53 10.30 10.14 -7.52
CA ALA A 53 9.93 8.95 -8.29
C ALA A 53 10.80 7.74 -7.92
N GLU A 54 12.12 7.92 -7.76
CA GLU A 54 13.02 6.86 -7.32
C GLU A 54 12.68 6.40 -5.90
N ALA A 55 12.35 7.32 -4.99
CA ALA A 55 11.92 6.97 -3.63
C ALA A 55 10.65 6.09 -3.67
N LYS A 56 9.66 6.45 -4.49
CA LYS A 56 8.44 5.64 -4.65
C LYS A 56 8.74 4.28 -5.29
N LEU A 57 9.61 4.23 -6.29
CA LEU A 57 10.06 2.98 -6.92
C LEU A 57 10.78 2.06 -5.95
N ARG A 58 11.57 2.62 -5.02
CA ARG A 58 12.27 1.87 -3.96
C ARG A 58 11.38 1.49 -2.77
N GLY A 59 10.10 1.86 -2.79
CA GLY A 59 9.11 1.47 -1.80
C GLY A 59 8.96 2.42 -0.62
N PHE A 60 9.48 3.64 -0.68
CA PHE A 60 9.22 4.64 0.33
C PHE A 60 7.75 5.07 0.29
N SER A 61 7.07 5.01 1.43
CA SER A 61 5.73 5.56 1.58
C SER A 61 5.76 7.09 1.63
N ASP A 62 4.62 7.73 1.36
CA ASP A 62 4.47 9.18 1.50
C ASP A 62 4.84 9.64 2.92
N PHE A 63 4.52 8.80 3.93
CA PHE A 63 4.91 9.00 5.32
C PHE A 63 6.44 9.00 5.51
N GLN A 64 7.15 8.05 4.88
CA GLN A 64 8.61 7.94 5.00
C GLN A 64 9.33 9.08 4.29
N VAL A 65 8.82 9.51 3.12
CA VAL A 65 9.33 10.70 2.43
C VAL A 65 9.12 11.95 3.27
N ALA A 66 7.89 12.16 3.79
CA ALA A 66 7.60 13.28 4.68
C ALA A 66 8.52 13.32 5.89
N ARG A 67 8.74 12.16 6.51
CA ARG A 67 9.63 12.03 7.67
C ARG A 67 11.08 12.39 7.34
N ALA A 68 11.58 11.99 6.18
CA ALA A 68 12.95 12.26 5.77
C ALA A 68 13.16 13.75 5.45
N VAL A 69 12.25 14.34 4.68
CA VAL A 69 12.39 15.72 4.16
C VAL A 69 11.90 16.75 5.17
N LEU A 70 10.64 16.64 5.63
CA LEU A 70 9.99 17.67 6.45
C LEU A 70 10.26 17.51 7.94
N LYS A 71 10.71 16.33 8.38
CA LYS A 71 11.04 16.03 9.78
C LYS A 71 9.94 16.47 10.77
N PRO A 72 8.65 16.18 10.48
CA PRO A 72 7.54 16.66 11.27
C PRO A 72 7.51 16.03 12.66
N ASP A 73 6.84 16.69 13.59
CA ASP A 73 6.49 16.07 14.87
C ASP A 73 5.33 15.05 14.72
N ALA A 74 4.99 14.38 15.82
CA ALA A 74 3.96 13.35 15.80
C ALA A 74 2.56 13.90 15.43
N THR A 75 2.28 15.16 15.71
CA THR A 75 0.97 15.79 15.48
C THR A 75 0.81 16.29 14.05
N SER A 76 1.90 16.64 13.38
CA SER A 76 1.93 17.17 12.00
C SER A 76 2.26 16.11 10.95
N MET A 77 2.60 14.90 11.36
CA MET A 77 3.06 13.82 10.46
C MET A 77 2.03 13.46 9.37
N GLU A 78 0.75 13.39 9.72
CA GLU A 78 -0.30 13.05 8.75
C GLU A 78 -0.48 14.16 7.71
N SER A 79 -0.46 15.41 8.14
CA SER A 79 -0.51 16.56 7.24
C SER A 79 0.70 16.58 6.31
N ALA A 80 1.89 16.28 6.81
CA ALA A 80 3.11 16.20 6.02
C ALA A 80 3.04 15.07 4.97
N ALA A 81 2.56 13.90 5.33
CA ALA A 81 2.37 12.80 4.39
C ALA A 81 1.33 13.15 3.29
N ASN A 82 0.27 13.88 3.64
CA ASN A 82 -0.72 14.35 2.66
C ASN A 82 -0.12 15.38 1.69
N GLN A 83 0.83 16.22 2.14
CA GLN A 83 1.55 17.14 1.25
C GLN A 83 2.41 16.37 0.24
N VAL A 84 3.13 15.33 0.67
CA VAL A 84 3.89 14.45 -0.25
C VAL A 84 2.94 13.79 -1.26
N ARG A 85 1.78 13.27 -0.78
CA ARG A 85 0.77 12.69 -1.66
C ARG A 85 0.27 13.68 -2.70
N ALA A 86 -0.05 14.90 -2.31
CA ALA A 86 -0.49 15.94 -3.23
C ALA A 86 0.58 16.23 -4.29
N MET A 87 1.81 16.47 -3.85
CA MET A 87 2.95 16.75 -4.74
C MET A 87 3.19 15.61 -5.75
N ARG A 88 3.24 14.35 -5.31
CA ARG A 88 3.48 13.24 -6.24
C ARG A 88 2.37 13.08 -7.27
N LYS A 89 1.11 13.37 -6.87
CA LYS A 89 -0.04 13.33 -7.80
C LYS A 89 0.05 14.45 -8.85
N GLU A 90 0.40 15.67 -8.45
CA GLU A 90 0.63 16.79 -9.37
C GLU A 90 1.76 16.49 -10.37
N LEU A 91 2.80 15.80 -9.93
CA LEU A 91 3.92 15.35 -10.77
C LEU A 91 3.61 14.10 -11.61
N GLY A 92 2.41 13.52 -11.48
CA GLY A 92 2.04 12.29 -12.19
C GLY A 92 2.75 11.03 -11.69
N ILE A 93 3.35 11.07 -10.49
CA ILE A 93 3.99 9.91 -9.87
C ILE A 93 2.90 9.10 -9.16
N LEU A 94 2.27 8.20 -9.92
CA LEU A 94 1.15 7.39 -9.49
C LEU A 94 1.50 5.89 -9.60
N PRO A 95 1.02 5.05 -8.68
CA PRO A 95 1.18 3.62 -8.81
C PRO A 95 0.29 3.08 -9.93
N VAL A 96 0.71 1.97 -10.51
CA VAL A 96 -0.11 1.18 -11.41
C VAL A 96 -0.54 -0.11 -10.73
N VAL A 97 -1.66 -0.68 -11.18
CA VAL A 97 -2.17 -1.95 -10.67
C VAL A 97 -1.72 -3.07 -11.57
N LYS A 98 -1.07 -4.06 -10.98
CA LYS A 98 -0.61 -5.25 -11.66
C LYS A 98 -1.35 -6.47 -11.12
N ARG A 99 -1.52 -7.46 -11.99
CA ARG A 99 -2.05 -8.77 -11.64
C ARG A 99 -0.94 -9.67 -11.13
N ILE A 100 -1.19 -10.39 -10.04
CA ILE A 100 -0.24 -11.38 -9.54
C ILE A 100 -0.21 -12.54 -10.52
N ASP A 101 0.97 -12.82 -11.08
CA ASP A 101 1.20 -13.97 -11.93
C ASP A 101 1.36 -15.22 -11.06
N THR A 102 0.40 -16.14 -11.20
CA THR A 102 0.39 -17.43 -10.49
C THR A 102 0.87 -18.59 -11.37
N LEU A 103 1.30 -18.30 -12.60
CA LEU A 103 1.62 -19.30 -13.63
C LEU A 103 3.05 -19.17 -14.17
N ALA A 104 3.93 -18.47 -13.44
CA ALA A 104 5.35 -18.28 -13.77
C ALA A 104 5.60 -17.76 -15.20
N ALA A 105 4.70 -16.91 -15.69
CA ALA A 105 4.71 -16.36 -17.06
C ALA A 105 4.57 -17.41 -18.19
N GLU A 106 4.25 -18.65 -17.88
CA GLU A 106 4.00 -19.70 -18.89
C GLU A 106 2.68 -19.48 -19.62
N TYR A 107 1.68 -18.91 -18.91
CA TYR A 107 0.37 -18.52 -19.44
C TYR A 107 -0.08 -17.18 -18.87
N PRO A 108 -0.94 -16.42 -19.59
CA PRO A 108 -1.54 -15.21 -19.02
C PRO A 108 -2.33 -15.54 -17.74
N ALA A 109 -1.99 -14.89 -16.63
CA ALA A 109 -2.74 -15.03 -15.40
C ALA A 109 -4.09 -14.29 -15.50
N HIS A 110 -5.18 -14.99 -15.18
CA HIS A 110 -6.54 -14.45 -15.17
C HIS A 110 -7.14 -14.37 -13.76
N THR A 111 -6.28 -14.36 -12.74
CA THR A 111 -6.71 -14.24 -11.35
C THR A 111 -7.26 -12.84 -11.06
N ASN A 112 -8.08 -12.72 -10.03
CA ASN A 112 -8.52 -11.45 -9.48
C ASN A 112 -7.52 -10.82 -8.48
N TYR A 113 -6.32 -11.41 -8.34
CA TYR A 113 -5.26 -11.00 -7.44
C TYR A 113 -4.47 -9.82 -8.01
N LEU A 114 -4.53 -8.70 -7.32
CA LEU A 114 -3.97 -7.42 -7.74
C LEU A 114 -3.02 -6.87 -6.67
N TYR A 115 -2.11 -6.01 -7.08
CA TYR A 115 -1.27 -5.21 -6.18
C TYR A 115 -0.89 -3.89 -6.84
N LEU A 116 -0.55 -2.88 -6.02
CA LEU A 116 -0.06 -1.60 -6.50
C LEU A 116 1.47 -1.59 -6.56
N THR A 117 2.00 -1.02 -7.63
CA THR A 117 3.45 -0.83 -7.80
C THR A 117 3.75 0.45 -8.55
N TYR A 118 4.91 1.05 -8.26
CA TYR A 118 5.47 2.13 -9.09
C TYR A 118 6.38 1.59 -10.19
N SER A 119 6.61 0.26 -10.22
CA SER A 119 7.40 -0.42 -11.25
C SER A 119 6.50 -0.93 -12.39
N GLY A 120 6.03 -0.01 -13.23
CA GLY A 120 5.18 -0.34 -14.36
C GLY A 120 4.71 0.91 -15.10
N ASP A 121 4.21 0.72 -16.31
CA ASP A 121 3.79 1.79 -17.23
C ASP A 121 2.25 1.85 -17.43
N ARG A 122 1.53 0.80 -17.05
CA ARG A 122 0.08 0.68 -17.26
C ARG A 122 -0.57 -0.26 -16.26
N HIS A 123 -1.89 -0.11 -16.09
CA HIS A 123 -2.69 -1.06 -15.33
C HIS A 123 -2.94 -2.35 -16.14
N ASP A 124 -3.00 -3.48 -15.44
CA ASP A 124 -3.40 -4.78 -16.02
C ASP A 124 -4.93 -4.97 -15.99
N VAL A 125 -5.65 -4.07 -15.37
CA VAL A 125 -7.12 -4.09 -15.24
C VAL A 125 -7.72 -2.79 -15.77
N ALA A 126 -8.92 -2.88 -16.33
CA ALA A 126 -9.74 -1.73 -16.68
C ALA A 126 -10.63 -1.34 -15.50
N TYR A 127 -10.84 -0.04 -15.33
CA TYR A 127 -11.73 0.51 -14.31
C TYR A 127 -13.01 1.04 -14.95
N GLU A 128 -14.13 0.68 -14.36
CA GLU A 128 -15.45 1.15 -14.77
C GLU A 128 -15.89 2.24 -13.78
N ASN A 129 -16.14 3.44 -14.30
CA ASN A 129 -16.57 4.59 -13.48
C ASN A 129 -18.10 4.58 -13.25
N ASP A 130 -18.66 3.43 -12.89
CA ASP A 130 -20.10 3.24 -12.70
C ASP A 130 -20.56 3.31 -11.24
N LYS A 131 -19.63 3.48 -10.29
CA LYS A 131 -19.86 3.46 -8.83
C LYS A 131 -20.62 2.22 -8.35
N ARG A 132 -20.45 1.10 -9.00
CA ARG A 132 -21.11 -0.17 -8.66
C ARG A 132 -20.19 -1.13 -7.90
N SER A 133 -19.11 -0.64 -7.33
CA SER A 133 -18.24 -1.41 -6.44
C SER A 133 -18.38 -0.96 -4.98
N VAL A 134 -18.18 -1.89 -4.06
CA VAL A 134 -18.02 -1.61 -2.63
C VAL A 134 -16.75 -2.27 -2.15
N VAL A 135 -15.92 -1.48 -1.46
CA VAL A 135 -14.64 -1.94 -0.94
C VAL A 135 -14.79 -2.42 0.50
N VAL A 136 -14.21 -3.55 0.82
CA VAL A 136 -14.12 -4.10 2.18
C VAL A 136 -12.66 -4.10 2.60
N LEU A 137 -12.35 -3.51 3.74
CA LEU A 137 -11.01 -3.55 4.32
C LEU A 137 -10.88 -4.75 5.25
N GLY A 138 -9.90 -5.60 4.98
CA GLY A 138 -9.60 -6.78 5.77
C GLY A 138 -8.84 -6.49 7.06
N SER A 139 -8.52 -7.54 7.82
CA SER A 139 -7.85 -7.44 9.12
C SER A 139 -6.32 -7.36 9.02
N GLY A 140 -5.76 -7.58 7.83
CA GLY A 140 -4.32 -7.70 7.65
C GLY A 140 -3.78 -9.06 8.13
N ALA A 141 -2.47 -9.13 8.38
CA ALA A 141 -1.82 -10.35 8.83
C ALA A 141 -2.26 -10.75 10.24
N TYR A 142 -2.42 -12.04 10.46
CA TYR A 142 -2.69 -12.59 11.79
C TYR A 142 -1.52 -12.31 12.75
N ARG A 143 -1.89 -11.96 13.98
CA ARG A 143 -0.97 -11.71 15.08
C ARG A 143 -1.69 -11.97 16.40
N ILE A 144 -0.97 -12.03 17.50
CA ILE A 144 -1.57 -12.12 18.84
C ILE A 144 -2.58 -10.98 19.01
N GLY A 145 -3.82 -11.31 19.33
CA GLY A 145 -4.94 -10.37 19.47
C GLY A 145 -5.71 -10.08 18.17
N SER A 146 -5.34 -10.67 17.03
CA SER A 146 -6.17 -10.70 15.83
C SER A 146 -7.04 -11.95 15.83
N SER A 147 -8.30 -11.79 15.51
CA SER A 147 -9.29 -12.85 15.54
C SER A 147 -9.72 -13.24 14.13
N VAL A 148 -9.92 -14.53 13.91
CA VAL A 148 -10.40 -15.09 12.63
C VAL A 148 -11.84 -14.66 12.30
N GLU A 149 -12.62 -14.29 13.32
CA GLU A 149 -13.98 -13.76 13.14
C GLU A 149 -14.02 -12.46 12.33
N PHE A 150 -12.96 -11.65 12.32
CA PHE A 150 -12.90 -10.48 11.45
C PHE A 150 -12.85 -10.88 9.97
N ASP A 151 -12.14 -11.95 9.64
CA ASP A 151 -12.12 -12.47 8.29
C ASP A 151 -13.48 -13.02 7.89
N TRP A 152 -14.13 -13.77 8.78
CA TRP A 152 -15.49 -14.26 8.57
C TRP A 152 -16.49 -13.11 8.34
N CYS A 153 -16.41 -12.02 9.10
CA CYS A 153 -17.21 -10.82 8.87
C CYS A 153 -16.95 -10.22 7.49
N GLY A 154 -15.68 -10.12 7.08
CA GLY A 154 -15.28 -9.65 5.75
C GLY A 154 -15.87 -10.50 4.63
N VAL A 155 -15.77 -11.83 4.72
CA VAL A 155 -16.34 -12.78 3.74
C VAL A 155 -17.85 -12.60 3.62
N ASN A 156 -18.58 -12.49 4.75
CA ASN A 156 -20.03 -12.27 4.72
C ASN A 156 -20.41 -10.91 4.13
N ALA A 157 -19.63 -9.88 4.40
CA ALA A 157 -19.82 -8.56 3.78
C ALA A 157 -19.66 -8.65 2.25
N LEU A 158 -18.59 -9.28 1.75
CA LEU A 158 -18.35 -9.49 0.32
C LEU A 158 -19.48 -10.28 -0.35
N ALA A 159 -19.93 -11.36 0.28
CA ALA A 159 -21.06 -12.16 -0.21
C ALA A 159 -22.36 -11.36 -0.29
N THR A 160 -22.63 -10.50 0.70
CA THR A 160 -23.79 -9.62 0.72
C THR A 160 -23.72 -8.57 -0.39
N ILE A 161 -22.56 -7.92 -0.57
CA ILE A 161 -22.30 -6.95 -1.64
C ILE A 161 -22.64 -7.55 -3.00
N ARG A 162 -22.15 -8.76 -3.28
CA ARG A 162 -22.43 -9.47 -4.54
C ARG A 162 -23.91 -9.81 -4.70
N LYS A 163 -24.57 -10.23 -3.62
CA LYS A 163 -26.02 -10.53 -3.62
C LYS A 163 -26.87 -9.30 -3.94
N GLU A 164 -26.45 -8.12 -3.48
CA GLU A 164 -27.10 -6.84 -3.76
C GLU A 164 -26.75 -6.28 -5.15
N GLY A 165 -25.97 -7.01 -5.96
CA GLY A 165 -25.64 -6.65 -7.34
C GLY A 165 -24.51 -5.63 -7.48
N TYR A 166 -23.70 -5.43 -6.44
CA TYR A 166 -22.49 -4.63 -6.50
C TYR A 166 -21.27 -5.52 -6.75
N ARG A 167 -20.23 -4.94 -7.35
CA ARG A 167 -18.90 -5.57 -7.39
C ARG A 167 -18.27 -5.52 -6.01
N SER A 168 -17.78 -6.65 -5.55
CA SER A 168 -17.08 -6.77 -4.30
C SER A 168 -15.57 -6.59 -4.50
N VAL A 169 -14.97 -5.69 -3.74
CA VAL A 169 -13.53 -5.43 -3.77
C VAL A 169 -12.98 -5.64 -2.37
N MET A 170 -11.98 -6.49 -2.24
CA MET A 170 -11.28 -6.75 -0.97
C MET A 170 -9.90 -6.11 -1.00
N ILE A 171 -9.50 -5.44 0.08
CA ILE A 171 -8.12 -5.04 0.33
C ILE A 171 -7.64 -5.77 1.57
N ASN A 172 -6.68 -6.67 1.41
CA ASN A 172 -6.08 -7.41 2.53
C ASN A 172 -4.67 -7.90 2.12
N TYR A 173 -3.75 -7.96 3.07
CA TYR A 173 -2.39 -8.46 2.82
C TYR A 173 -2.07 -9.78 3.52
N ASN A 174 -3.07 -10.46 4.10
CA ASN A 174 -2.91 -11.81 4.59
C ASN A 174 -3.20 -12.81 3.46
N PRO A 175 -2.21 -13.58 2.98
CA PRO A 175 -2.42 -14.51 1.86
C PRO A 175 -3.06 -15.84 2.29
N GLU A 176 -3.20 -16.10 3.58
CA GLU A 176 -3.66 -17.39 4.12
C GLU A 176 -4.96 -17.24 4.91
N THR A 177 -5.95 -16.61 4.30
CA THR A 177 -7.27 -16.44 4.93
C THR A 177 -8.38 -16.50 3.88
N VAL A 178 -9.60 -16.85 4.30
CA VAL A 178 -10.72 -17.10 3.39
C VAL A 178 -11.10 -15.85 2.57
N SER A 179 -11.03 -14.64 3.15
CA SER A 179 -11.34 -13.41 2.41
C SER A 179 -10.39 -13.14 1.24
N THR A 180 -9.24 -13.81 1.20
CA THR A 180 -8.26 -13.70 0.12
C THR A 180 -8.24 -14.90 -0.83
N ASP A 181 -9.22 -15.79 -0.74
CA ASP A 181 -9.42 -16.83 -1.74
C ASP A 181 -9.97 -16.22 -3.05
N TYR A 182 -9.61 -16.83 -4.18
CA TYR A 182 -9.83 -16.28 -5.53
C TYR A 182 -11.31 -16.10 -5.91
N ASP A 183 -12.21 -16.83 -5.29
CA ASP A 183 -13.64 -16.85 -5.60
C ASP A 183 -14.52 -16.02 -4.65
N ILE A 184 -13.92 -15.42 -3.61
CA ILE A 184 -14.64 -14.69 -2.55
C ILE A 184 -14.99 -13.27 -2.97
N SER A 185 -14.13 -12.60 -3.73
CA SER A 185 -14.38 -11.24 -4.22
C SER A 185 -14.17 -11.12 -5.73
N ASP A 186 -14.76 -10.09 -6.35
CA ASP A 186 -14.56 -9.82 -7.78
C ASP A 186 -13.17 -9.24 -8.05
N ARG A 187 -12.61 -8.48 -7.09
CA ARG A 187 -11.24 -7.97 -7.08
C ARG A 187 -10.63 -8.08 -5.69
N LEU A 188 -9.39 -8.53 -5.64
CA LEU A 188 -8.63 -8.66 -4.42
C LEU A 188 -7.30 -7.94 -4.56
N TYR A 189 -7.10 -6.90 -3.75
CA TYR A 189 -5.82 -6.21 -3.64
C TYR A 189 -5.00 -6.77 -2.49
N PHE A 190 -3.92 -7.45 -2.81
CA PHE A 190 -2.87 -7.79 -1.86
C PHE A 190 -2.00 -6.57 -1.64
N ASP A 191 -2.42 -5.71 -0.72
CA ASP A 191 -1.69 -4.48 -0.43
C ASP A 191 -1.86 -4.08 1.03
N GLU A 192 -1.00 -3.18 1.48
CA GLU A 192 -1.01 -2.71 2.85
C GLU A 192 -2.30 -1.94 3.18
N LEU A 193 -2.81 -2.13 4.39
CA LEU A 193 -3.92 -1.35 4.94
C LEU A 193 -3.40 -0.04 5.55
N THR A 194 -2.64 0.71 4.76
CA THR A 194 -2.21 2.08 5.08
C THR A 194 -3.12 3.09 4.40
N PHE A 195 -3.19 4.30 4.93
CA PHE A 195 -4.01 5.36 4.33
C PHE A 195 -3.62 5.65 2.89
N GLU A 196 -2.32 5.71 2.58
CA GLU A 196 -1.79 5.93 1.24
C GLU A 196 -2.31 4.88 0.26
N ARG A 197 -2.11 3.59 0.57
CA ARG A 197 -2.48 2.48 -0.33
C ARG A 197 -3.99 2.36 -0.51
N VAL A 198 -4.72 2.46 0.60
CA VAL A 198 -6.19 2.43 0.54
C VAL A 198 -6.71 3.58 -0.31
N MET A 199 -6.23 4.81 -0.12
CA MET A 199 -6.64 5.95 -0.93
C MET A 199 -6.29 5.81 -2.41
N ASP A 200 -5.12 5.27 -2.75
CA ASP A 200 -4.73 5.03 -4.14
C ASP A 200 -5.69 4.02 -4.81
N ILE A 201 -6.07 2.96 -4.10
CA ILE A 201 -7.06 1.98 -4.60
C ILE A 201 -8.45 2.61 -4.73
N LEU A 202 -8.90 3.37 -3.71
CA LEU A 202 -10.22 4.01 -3.75
C LEU A 202 -10.36 5.04 -4.89
N GLU A 203 -9.29 5.74 -5.22
CA GLU A 203 -9.27 6.68 -6.34
C GLU A 203 -9.39 5.94 -7.69
N LEU A 204 -8.77 4.77 -7.83
CA LEU A 204 -8.85 3.94 -9.03
C LEU A 204 -10.21 3.25 -9.16
N GLU A 205 -10.70 2.62 -8.08
CA GLU A 205 -11.98 1.88 -8.07
C GLU A 205 -13.20 2.81 -8.10
N ASN A 206 -13.08 4.04 -7.62
CA ASN A 206 -14.18 5.00 -7.46
C ASN A 206 -15.46 4.34 -6.90
N PRO A 207 -15.39 3.68 -5.72
CA PRO A 207 -16.46 2.83 -5.24
C PRO A 207 -17.68 3.63 -4.77
N HIS A 208 -18.81 2.94 -4.62
CA HIS A 208 -20.00 3.47 -3.97
C HIS A 208 -19.75 3.76 -2.49
N GLY A 209 -18.97 2.90 -1.82
CA GLY A 209 -18.62 3.05 -0.42
C GLY A 209 -17.52 2.10 0.03
N VAL A 210 -17.09 2.27 1.28
CA VAL A 210 -16.03 1.48 1.92
C VAL A 210 -16.55 0.93 3.25
N ILE A 211 -16.42 -0.36 3.48
CA ILE A 211 -16.70 -1.01 4.77
C ILE A 211 -15.40 -1.14 5.54
N VAL A 212 -15.30 -0.44 6.66
CA VAL A 212 -14.10 -0.40 7.51
C VAL A 212 -14.25 -1.21 8.80
N SER A 213 -15.48 -1.54 9.19
CA SER A 213 -15.76 -2.14 10.50
C SER A 213 -15.46 -3.65 10.59
N THR A 214 -15.42 -4.36 9.45
CA THR A 214 -15.26 -5.82 9.42
C THR A 214 -13.83 -6.31 9.66
N GLY A 215 -12.83 -5.47 9.47
CA GLY A 215 -11.41 -5.84 9.58
C GLY A 215 -10.77 -5.58 10.96
N GLY A 216 -11.55 -5.20 11.97
CA GLY A 216 -11.06 -4.88 13.32
C GLY A 216 -10.36 -3.53 13.41
N GLN A 217 -9.35 -3.44 14.29
CA GLN A 217 -8.75 -2.16 14.65
C GLN A 217 -7.98 -1.47 13.51
N ILE A 218 -7.32 -2.24 12.64
CA ILE A 218 -6.47 -1.67 11.57
C ILE A 218 -7.30 -0.83 10.61
N PRO A 219 -8.32 -1.35 9.93
CA PRO A 219 -9.15 -0.53 9.05
C PRO A 219 -9.99 0.50 9.81
N ASN A 220 -10.43 0.21 11.04
CA ASN A 220 -11.19 1.16 11.84
C ASN A 220 -10.38 2.44 12.13
N ASN A 221 -9.07 2.34 12.33
CA ASN A 221 -8.20 3.51 12.51
C ASN A 221 -8.12 4.40 11.26
N LEU A 222 -8.50 3.90 10.09
CA LEU A 222 -8.53 4.69 8.85
C LEU A 222 -9.85 5.45 8.66
N ALA A 223 -10.91 5.08 9.38
CA ALA A 223 -12.28 5.56 9.14
C ALA A 223 -12.37 7.08 9.14
N VAL A 224 -11.85 7.75 10.17
CA VAL A 224 -11.90 9.22 10.30
C VAL A 224 -11.18 9.89 9.13
N ARG A 225 -9.98 9.43 8.80
CA ARG A 225 -9.19 9.99 7.71
C ARG A 225 -9.82 9.79 6.34
N LEU A 226 -10.49 8.66 6.12
CA LEU A 226 -11.21 8.38 4.88
C LEU A 226 -12.45 9.26 4.75
N ASP A 227 -13.16 9.52 5.85
CA ASP A 227 -14.31 10.41 5.89
C ASP A 227 -13.91 11.86 5.59
N GLU A 228 -12.83 12.37 6.18
CA GLU A 228 -12.26 13.70 5.91
C GLU A 228 -11.90 13.92 4.43
N GLN A 229 -11.63 12.87 3.68
CA GLN A 229 -11.37 12.93 2.23
C GLN A 229 -12.65 12.77 1.38
N ASP A 230 -13.82 13.00 1.97
CA ASP A 230 -15.16 12.88 1.34
C ASP A 230 -15.40 11.49 0.69
N ARG A 231 -14.84 10.46 1.29
CA ARG A 231 -15.08 9.07 0.90
C ARG A 231 -16.17 8.50 1.80
N LYS A 232 -17.35 8.28 1.22
CA LYS A 232 -18.51 7.70 1.91
C LYS A 232 -18.12 6.35 2.52
N SER A 233 -17.81 6.34 3.81
CA SER A 233 -17.64 5.10 4.56
C SER A 233 -19.01 4.56 4.93
N VAL A 234 -19.25 3.29 4.65
CA VAL A 234 -20.38 2.56 5.20
C VAL A 234 -19.85 1.85 6.44
N VAL A 235 -20.35 2.22 7.59
CA VAL A 235 -20.00 1.62 8.90
C VAL A 235 -20.68 0.27 9.03
#